data_424de51b2a98ebe25830aaf5944b1500
#
_entry.id   424de51b2a98ebe25830aaf5944b1500
#
_cell.length_a   1.000
_cell.length_b   1.000
_cell.length_c   1.000
_cell.angle_alpha   90.00
_cell.angle_beta   90.00
_cell.angle_gamma   90.00
#
_symmetry.space_group_name_H-M   'P 1'
#
loop_
_entity.id
_entity.type
_entity.pdbx_description
1 polymer ?
#
loop_
_entity_poly.entity_id
_entity_poly.type
_entity_poly.pdbx_seq_one_letter_code
_entity_poly.pdbx_strand_id
1 'polypeptide(L)'
;HCTEEPRRSMETNQHDPKSGLNLDVNVVNDLLVQFVRDETKNAGFHRGVIGVSGGVDSAVSAALTAAALGKDDTIGVIMPYRTSSPNSAEDAQVVVNQLGIRSATVDISGMVDSYCAAHNVTDRVRRGNIMARMRMIVLYDISAKEQALVIGTSNKTEIMVGYGTLFGDTASAINPLGDLYKTQIWQLARHLGLPASIVEKVPTADLWEGQSDEDELGCTYSQLDALLYHLVDERRNDEELKAFGYDSAFVDRVKSLIRRNQFKRRPPLIAKVSYRTVNVDFRYVRDWGI
;
A
#
# COMPACT_ATOMS: atom_id res chain seq x y z
N HIS A 1 -46.44 -22.09 -43.03
CA HIS A 1 -46.00 -20.74 -42.62
C HIS A 1 -45.13 -20.90 -41.37
N CYS A 2 -43.83 -20.98 -41.58
CA CYS A 2 -42.84 -20.79 -40.53
C CYS A 2 -42.57 -19.29 -40.42
N THR A 3 -42.89 -18.71 -39.30
CA THR A 3 -42.52 -17.33 -38.97
C THR A 3 -41.10 -17.38 -38.36
N GLU A 4 -40.11 -16.82 -39.06
CA GLU A 4 -38.77 -16.56 -38.54
C GLU A 4 -38.85 -15.48 -37.47
N GLU A 5 -38.46 -15.82 -36.24
CA GLU A 5 -38.17 -14.84 -35.19
C GLU A 5 -36.86 -14.09 -35.52
N PRO A 6 -36.80 -12.76 -35.35
CA PRO A 6 -35.59 -12.02 -35.60
C PRO A 6 -34.54 -12.35 -34.51
N ARG A 7 -33.34 -12.77 -34.95
CA ARG A 7 -32.14 -12.91 -34.10
C ARG A 7 -31.88 -11.58 -33.41
N ARG A 8 -32.03 -11.55 -32.08
CA ARG A 8 -31.52 -10.47 -31.26
C ARG A 8 -30.03 -10.31 -31.53
N SER A 9 -29.66 -9.15 -32.06
CA SER A 9 -28.27 -8.72 -32.14
C SER A 9 -27.68 -8.77 -30.74
N MET A 10 -26.64 -9.57 -30.52
CA MET A 10 -25.77 -9.46 -29.36
C MET A 10 -25.14 -8.07 -29.45
N GLU A 11 -25.64 -7.15 -28.64
CA GLU A 11 -24.91 -5.94 -28.32
C GLU A 11 -23.58 -6.39 -27.71
N THR A 12 -22.50 -6.12 -28.42
CA THR A 12 -21.13 -6.21 -27.88
C THR A 12 -21.06 -5.16 -26.78
N ASN A 13 -21.32 -5.58 -25.53
CA ASN A 13 -20.97 -4.78 -24.38
C ASN A 13 -19.47 -4.47 -24.52
N GLN A 14 -19.16 -3.23 -24.92
CA GLN A 14 -17.82 -2.70 -24.79
C GLN A 14 -17.52 -2.71 -23.30
N HIS A 15 -16.79 -3.74 -22.85
CA HIS A 15 -16.37 -3.90 -21.48
C HIS A 15 -15.42 -2.72 -21.18
N ASP A 16 -15.89 -1.76 -20.38
CA ASP A 16 -15.01 -0.69 -19.88
C ASP A 16 -13.97 -1.36 -18.98
N PRO A 17 -12.66 -1.34 -19.34
CA PRO A 17 -11.61 -1.98 -18.57
C PRO A 17 -11.52 -1.48 -17.14
N LYS A 18 -12.16 -0.34 -16.85
CA LYS A 18 -12.15 0.31 -15.52
C LYS A 18 -13.38 -0.02 -14.68
N SER A 19 -14.40 -0.68 -15.24
CA SER A 19 -15.66 -0.92 -14.51
C SER A 19 -15.48 -1.76 -13.25
N GLY A 20 -14.53 -2.71 -13.25
CA GLY A 20 -14.21 -3.54 -12.09
C GLY A 20 -13.35 -2.87 -11.02
N LEU A 21 -12.78 -1.68 -11.29
CA LEU A 21 -11.99 -0.90 -10.34
C LEU A 21 -12.83 0.13 -9.57
N ASN A 22 -14.12 0.28 -9.88
CA ASN A 22 -15.00 1.18 -9.16
C ASN A 22 -15.41 0.55 -7.83
N LEU A 23 -15.25 1.31 -6.74
CA LEU A 23 -15.61 0.88 -5.39
C LEU A 23 -17.02 1.36 -5.01
N ASP A 24 -17.74 0.53 -4.25
CA ASP A 24 -18.71 1.06 -3.29
C ASP A 24 -17.92 1.59 -2.09
N VAL A 25 -17.57 2.88 -2.15
CA VAL A 25 -16.67 3.51 -1.20
C VAL A 25 -17.22 3.52 0.24
N ASN A 26 -18.56 3.52 0.42
CA ASN A 26 -19.17 3.47 1.73
C ASN A 26 -18.96 2.09 2.36
N VAL A 27 -19.30 1.03 1.63
CA VAL A 27 -19.12 -0.35 2.09
C VAL A 27 -17.64 -0.65 2.37
N VAL A 28 -16.75 -0.25 1.48
CA VAL A 28 -15.31 -0.48 1.65
C VAL A 28 -14.76 0.30 2.84
N ASN A 29 -15.14 1.57 3.01
CA ASN A 29 -14.76 2.36 4.18
C ASN A 29 -15.14 1.67 5.49
N ASP A 30 -16.41 1.28 5.62
CA ASP A 30 -16.93 0.66 6.85
C ASP A 30 -16.21 -0.67 7.15
N LEU A 31 -15.97 -1.48 6.12
CA LEU A 31 -15.24 -2.73 6.23
C LEU A 31 -13.80 -2.50 6.71
N LEU A 32 -13.10 -1.52 6.15
CA LEU A 32 -11.70 -1.25 6.52
C LEU A 32 -11.58 -0.63 7.91
N VAL A 33 -12.50 0.25 8.29
CA VAL A 33 -12.58 0.80 9.66
C VAL A 33 -12.82 -0.34 10.67
N GLN A 34 -13.76 -1.24 10.37
CA GLN A 34 -14.02 -2.39 11.22
C GLN A 34 -12.81 -3.33 11.29
N PHE A 35 -12.15 -3.60 10.15
CA PHE A 35 -10.91 -4.40 10.10
C PHE A 35 -9.82 -3.83 11.02
N VAL A 36 -9.53 -2.53 10.92
CA VAL A 36 -8.50 -1.90 11.78
C VAL A 36 -8.87 -2.03 13.25
N ARG A 37 -10.12 -1.79 13.60
CA ARG A 37 -10.62 -1.89 14.98
C ARG A 37 -10.45 -3.29 15.55
N ASP A 38 -10.92 -4.29 14.82
CA ASP A 38 -10.94 -5.67 15.27
C ASP A 38 -9.52 -6.25 15.36
N GLU A 39 -8.69 -6.02 14.33
CA GLU A 39 -7.32 -6.54 14.33
C GLU A 39 -6.44 -5.89 15.40
N THR A 40 -6.61 -4.60 15.64
CA THR A 40 -5.87 -3.93 16.72
C THR A 40 -6.26 -4.52 18.06
N LYS A 41 -7.55 -4.72 18.31
CA LYS A 41 -8.06 -5.34 19.53
C LYS A 41 -7.61 -6.79 19.67
N ASN A 42 -7.72 -7.59 18.61
CA ASN A 42 -7.31 -9.02 18.60
C ASN A 42 -5.81 -9.19 18.85
N ALA A 43 -4.99 -8.22 18.45
CA ALA A 43 -3.58 -8.18 18.75
C ALA A 43 -3.26 -7.71 20.20
N GLY A 44 -4.28 -7.34 20.99
CA GLY A 44 -4.14 -6.88 22.38
C GLY A 44 -3.74 -5.41 22.51
N PHE A 45 -3.93 -4.62 21.45
CA PHE A 45 -3.62 -3.18 21.43
C PHE A 45 -4.89 -2.32 21.39
N HIS A 46 -4.74 -1.05 21.75
CA HIS A 46 -5.81 -0.04 21.68
C HIS A 46 -5.42 1.14 20.79
N ARG A 47 -4.13 1.28 20.47
CA ARG A 47 -3.57 2.38 19.70
C ARG A 47 -2.96 1.90 18.39
N GLY A 48 -2.99 2.78 17.38
CA GLY A 48 -2.32 2.59 16.11
C GLY A 48 -1.24 3.64 15.88
N VAL A 49 -0.09 3.23 15.32
CA VAL A 49 0.98 4.13 14.90
C VAL A 49 1.19 3.98 13.40
N ILE A 50 1.24 5.11 12.68
CA ILE A 50 1.34 5.17 11.22
C ILE A 50 2.44 6.15 10.81
N GLY A 51 3.27 5.77 9.84
CA GLY A 51 4.14 6.72 9.15
C GLY A 51 3.33 7.60 8.21
N VAL A 52 3.30 8.90 8.44
CA VAL A 52 2.61 9.88 7.57
C VAL A 52 3.64 10.56 6.70
N SER A 53 3.64 10.24 5.41
CA SER A 53 4.63 10.72 4.43
C SER A 53 4.20 11.98 3.66
N GLY A 54 2.93 12.38 3.80
CA GLY A 54 2.31 13.40 2.95
C GLY A 54 1.84 12.86 1.58
N GLY A 55 1.89 11.54 1.37
CA GLY A 55 1.28 10.86 0.24
C GLY A 55 -0.12 10.33 0.57
N VAL A 56 -0.92 10.07 -0.47
CA VAL A 56 -2.33 9.67 -0.36
C VAL A 56 -2.52 8.37 0.42
N ASP A 57 -1.66 7.36 0.24
CA ASP A 57 -1.80 6.07 0.92
C ASP A 57 -1.67 6.22 2.43
N SER A 58 -0.64 6.92 2.90
CA SER A 58 -0.43 7.18 4.32
C SER A 58 -1.57 8.02 4.92
N ALA A 59 -2.10 8.96 4.15
CA ALA A 59 -3.24 9.78 4.58
C ALA A 59 -4.52 8.97 4.72
N VAL A 60 -4.83 8.07 3.76
CA VAL A 60 -5.98 7.16 3.83
C VAL A 60 -5.83 6.19 5.00
N SER A 61 -4.66 5.59 5.18
CA SER A 61 -4.41 4.67 6.31
C SER A 61 -4.58 5.39 7.66
N ALA A 62 -4.09 6.63 7.79
CA ALA A 62 -4.25 7.43 9.00
C ALA A 62 -5.72 7.79 9.26
N ALA A 63 -6.47 8.16 8.21
CA ALA A 63 -7.90 8.48 8.33
C ALA A 63 -8.73 7.27 8.76
N LEU A 64 -8.50 6.10 8.14
CA LEU A 64 -9.15 4.84 8.54
C LEU A 64 -8.84 4.46 9.99
N THR A 65 -7.58 4.64 10.40
CA THR A 65 -7.16 4.35 11.78
C THR A 65 -7.80 5.30 12.78
N ALA A 66 -7.86 6.59 12.47
CA ALA A 66 -8.52 7.58 13.30
C ALA A 66 -10.03 7.32 13.43
N ALA A 67 -10.69 6.88 12.36
CA ALA A 67 -12.10 6.48 12.38
C ALA A 67 -12.33 5.18 13.19
N ALA A 68 -11.36 4.26 13.17
CA ALA A 68 -11.45 2.98 13.87
C ALA A 68 -11.18 3.08 15.36
N LEU A 69 -10.12 3.80 15.76
CA LEU A 69 -9.59 3.83 17.13
C LEU A 69 -9.86 5.15 17.86
N GLY A 70 -10.21 6.21 17.13
CA GLY A 70 -10.29 7.57 17.64
C GLY A 70 -8.98 8.34 17.49
N LYS A 71 -9.09 9.67 17.51
CA LYS A 71 -7.97 10.59 17.29
C LYS A 71 -6.89 10.52 18.38
N ASP A 72 -7.29 10.26 19.63
CA ASP A 72 -6.38 10.23 20.77
C ASP A 72 -5.57 8.93 20.84
N ASP A 73 -6.08 7.85 20.22
CA ASP A 73 -5.44 6.55 20.12
C ASP A 73 -4.77 6.30 18.74
N THR A 74 -4.72 7.32 17.89
CA THR A 74 -4.03 7.29 16.59
C THR A 74 -2.81 8.20 16.62
N ILE A 75 -1.65 7.67 16.23
CA ILE A 75 -0.36 8.38 16.27
C ILE A 75 0.23 8.43 14.86
N GLY A 76 0.28 9.63 14.27
CA GLY A 76 0.95 9.89 13.00
C GLY A 76 2.43 10.23 13.24
N VAL A 77 3.35 9.55 12.57
CA VAL A 77 4.79 9.83 12.70
C VAL A 77 5.32 10.40 11.40
N ILE A 78 5.82 11.63 11.45
CA ILE A 78 6.44 12.32 10.34
C ILE A 78 7.95 12.11 10.43
N MET A 79 8.57 11.53 9.40
CA MET A 79 9.96 11.10 9.44
C MET A 79 10.74 11.70 8.25
N PRO A 80 11.03 13.01 8.29
CA PRO A 80 11.76 13.66 7.21
C PRO A 80 13.21 13.18 7.16
N TYR A 81 13.76 13.20 5.96
CA TYR A 81 15.18 13.13 5.69
C TYR A 81 15.59 14.42 4.97
N ARG A 82 16.81 14.91 5.16
CA ARG A 82 17.25 16.23 4.67
C ARG A 82 17.05 16.49 3.16
N THR A 83 17.00 15.46 2.32
CA THR A 83 16.73 15.57 0.88
C THR A 83 15.29 15.27 0.50
N SER A 84 14.44 14.95 1.48
CA SER A 84 13.00 14.84 1.24
C SER A 84 12.44 16.20 0.84
N SER A 85 11.44 16.21 -0.01
CA SER A 85 10.77 17.45 -0.39
C SER A 85 10.23 18.16 0.87
N PRO A 86 10.52 19.45 1.06
CA PRO A 86 9.93 20.22 2.16
C PRO A 86 8.40 20.10 2.20
N ASN A 87 7.76 20.07 1.04
CA ASN A 87 6.31 19.93 0.90
C ASN A 87 5.79 18.60 1.48
N SER A 88 6.60 17.53 1.47
CA SER A 88 6.15 16.24 2.00
C SER A 88 5.91 16.28 3.51
N ALA A 89 6.75 16.94 4.27
CA ALA A 89 6.55 17.13 5.71
C ALA A 89 5.39 18.08 6.01
N GLU A 90 5.24 19.15 5.22
CA GLU A 90 4.11 20.09 5.32
C GLU A 90 2.78 19.38 5.01
N ASP A 91 2.72 18.62 3.92
CA ASP A 91 1.56 17.82 3.54
C ASP A 91 1.19 16.80 4.64
N ALA A 92 2.20 16.12 5.21
CA ALA A 92 2.00 15.21 6.34
C ALA A 92 1.39 15.93 7.56
N GLN A 93 1.86 17.15 7.85
CA GLN A 93 1.32 17.97 8.94
C GLN A 93 -0.12 18.42 8.64
N VAL A 94 -0.45 18.75 7.40
CA VAL A 94 -1.83 19.06 6.98
C VAL A 94 -2.76 17.89 7.26
N VAL A 95 -2.36 16.66 6.90
CA VAL A 95 -3.15 15.45 7.18
C VAL A 95 -3.36 15.26 8.68
N VAL A 96 -2.28 15.31 9.47
CA VAL A 96 -2.33 15.15 10.93
C VAL A 96 -3.26 16.17 11.58
N ASN A 97 -3.16 17.44 11.17
CA ASN A 97 -3.98 18.53 11.70
C ASN A 97 -5.46 18.35 11.32
N GLN A 98 -5.75 17.97 10.07
CA GLN A 98 -7.13 17.75 9.63
C GLN A 98 -7.80 16.61 10.39
N LEU A 99 -7.08 15.51 10.62
CA LEU A 99 -7.59 14.36 11.37
C LEU A 99 -7.62 14.60 12.88
N GLY A 100 -6.92 15.62 13.37
CA GLY A 100 -6.80 15.94 14.80
C GLY A 100 -6.11 14.85 15.62
N ILE A 101 -5.31 13.99 14.98
CA ILE A 101 -4.61 12.88 15.61
C ILE A 101 -3.35 13.33 16.34
N ARG A 102 -2.87 12.50 17.29
CA ARG A 102 -1.56 12.70 17.91
C ARG A 102 -0.47 12.60 16.85
N SER A 103 0.62 13.36 17.03
CA SER A 103 1.75 13.29 16.09
C SER A 103 3.11 13.37 16.79
N ALA A 104 4.11 12.81 16.12
CA ALA A 104 5.51 12.94 16.45
C ALA A 104 6.30 13.21 15.18
N THR A 105 7.33 14.03 15.27
CA THR A 105 8.27 14.26 14.16
C THR A 105 9.65 13.76 14.57
N VAL A 106 10.24 12.89 13.76
CA VAL A 106 11.56 12.30 13.98
C VAL A 106 12.40 12.45 12.73
N ASP A 107 13.36 13.35 12.73
CA ASP A 107 14.34 13.49 11.63
C ASP A 107 15.28 12.29 11.62
N ILE A 108 15.25 11.52 10.50
CA ILE A 108 16.06 10.33 10.32
C ILE A 108 17.45 10.61 9.72
N SER A 109 17.77 11.89 9.42
CA SER A 109 18.99 12.26 8.70
C SER A 109 20.26 11.79 9.42
N GLY A 110 20.35 12.03 10.72
CA GLY A 110 21.51 11.61 11.50
C GLY A 110 21.76 10.10 11.49
N MET A 111 20.68 9.30 11.58
CA MET A 111 20.76 7.84 11.56
C MET A 111 21.21 7.32 10.19
N VAL A 112 20.61 7.82 9.12
CA VAL A 112 20.93 7.41 7.74
C VAL A 112 22.33 7.83 7.35
N ASP A 113 22.71 9.08 7.62
CA ASP A 113 24.01 9.64 7.22
C ASP A 113 25.18 8.98 7.94
N SER A 114 25.04 8.73 9.24
CA SER A 114 26.07 8.04 10.01
C SER A 114 26.37 6.65 9.45
N TYR A 115 25.30 5.90 9.12
CA TYR A 115 25.46 4.59 8.51
C TYR A 115 26.06 4.68 7.09
N CYS A 116 25.55 5.58 6.26
CA CYS A 116 26.04 5.76 4.90
C CYS A 116 27.50 6.20 4.84
N ALA A 117 27.93 7.09 5.73
CA ALA A 117 29.31 7.54 5.82
C ALA A 117 30.24 6.41 6.28
N ALA A 118 29.87 5.68 7.33
CA ALA A 118 30.67 4.57 7.87
C ALA A 118 30.88 3.44 6.84
N HIS A 119 29.95 3.25 5.90
CA HIS A 119 29.98 2.15 4.93
C HIS A 119 30.13 2.61 3.47
N ASN A 120 30.50 3.87 3.22
CA ASN A 120 30.71 4.45 1.89
C ASN A 120 29.54 4.19 0.94
N VAL A 121 28.27 4.38 1.40
CA VAL A 121 27.08 4.18 0.59
C VAL A 121 26.86 5.38 -0.32
N THR A 122 27.21 5.26 -1.58
CA THR A 122 27.01 6.29 -2.62
C THR A 122 25.81 6.01 -3.53
N ASP A 123 25.43 4.75 -3.66
CA ASP A 123 24.30 4.33 -4.49
C ASP A 123 22.96 4.80 -3.91
N ARG A 124 22.16 5.47 -4.75
CA ARG A 124 20.88 6.09 -4.33
C ARG A 124 19.84 5.07 -3.90
N VAL A 125 19.77 3.90 -4.56
CA VAL A 125 18.78 2.85 -4.24
C VAL A 125 19.12 2.22 -2.90
N ARG A 126 20.41 1.95 -2.64
CA ARG A 126 20.86 1.46 -1.32
C ARG A 126 20.54 2.46 -0.23
N ARG A 127 20.76 3.76 -0.46
CA ARG A 127 20.44 4.82 0.50
C ARG A 127 18.94 4.90 0.75
N GLY A 128 18.11 4.86 -0.30
CA GLY A 128 16.65 4.83 -0.18
C GLY A 128 16.15 3.64 0.65
N ASN A 129 16.71 2.46 0.43
CA ASN A 129 16.40 1.28 1.23
C ASN A 129 16.82 1.43 2.72
N ILE A 130 17.93 2.12 2.99
CA ILE A 130 18.36 2.43 4.36
C ILE A 130 17.36 3.40 5.00
N MET A 131 16.96 4.46 4.28
CA MET A 131 15.95 5.42 4.76
C MET A 131 14.63 4.73 5.11
N ALA A 132 14.11 3.87 4.24
CA ALA A 132 12.88 3.13 4.49
C ALA A 132 12.99 2.23 5.75
N ARG A 133 14.14 1.58 5.95
CA ARG A 133 14.38 0.75 7.15
C ARG A 133 14.60 1.57 8.41
N MET A 134 15.21 2.75 8.32
CA MET A 134 15.32 3.65 9.48
C MET A 134 13.94 4.17 9.90
N ARG A 135 13.06 4.49 8.95
CA ARG A 135 11.65 4.81 9.25
C ARG A 135 10.94 3.66 9.95
N MET A 136 11.15 2.43 9.50
CA MET A 136 10.60 1.24 10.16
C MET A 136 11.09 1.12 11.61
N ILE A 137 12.37 1.31 11.86
CA ILE A 137 12.94 1.27 13.24
C ILE A 137 12.23 2.30 14.12
N VAL A 138 12.06 3.54 13.65
CA VAL A 138 11.37 4.61 14.39
C VAL A 138 9.92 4.23 14.69
N LEU A 139 9.20 3.67 13.71
CA LEU A 139 7.81 3.26 13.91
C LEU A 139 7.68 2.15 14.95
N TYR A 140 8.55 1.15 14.92
CA TYR A 140 8.51 0.04 15.89
C TYR A 140 9.01 0.44 17.27
N ASP A 141 9.93 1.41 17.39
CA ASP A 141 10.32 1.99 18.67
C ASP A 141 9.13 2.75 19.31
N ILE A 142 8.45 3.61 18.52
CA ILE A 142 7.26 4.33 19.00
C ILE A 142 6.12 3.35 19.31
N SER A 143 5.93 2.31 18.51
CA SER A 143 4.99 1.23 18.76
C SER A 143 5.20 0.61 20.16
N ALA A 144 6.43 0.26 20.48
CA ALA A 144 6.78 -0.30 21.79
C ALA A 144 6.56 0.71 22.93
N LYS A 145 6.99 1.95 22.74
CA LYS A 145 6.85 3.04 23.73
C LYS A 145 5.39 3.36 24.04
N GLU A 146 4.55 3.46 23.00
CA GLU A 146 3.16 3.88 23.11
C GLU A 146 2.19 2.71 23.28
N GLN A 147 2.66 1.46 23.25
CA GLN A 147 1.84 0.25 23.21
C GLN A 147 0.82 0.33 22.06
N ALA A 148 1.30 0.64 20.86
CA ALA A 148 0.51 0.85 19.66
C ALA A 148 0.87 -0.19 18.58
N LEU A 149 -0.09 -0.58 17.76
CA LEU A 149 0.13 -1.48 16.63
C LEU A 149 0.59 -0.69 15.41
N VAL A 150 1.61 -1.17 14.70
CA VAL A 150 2.07 -0.53 13.46
C VAL A 150 1.09 -0.82 12.34
N ILE A 151 0.50 0.24 11.78
CA ILE A 151 -0.45 0.17 10.67
C ILE A 151 0.25 0.45 9.35
N GLY A 152 0.10 -0.45 8.39
CA GLY A 152 0.70 -0.36 7.06
C GLY A 152 0.00 0.61 6.13
N THR A 153 0.73 1.01 5.10
CA THR A 153 0.27 1.97 4.09
C THR A 153 0.45 1.46 2.65
N SER A 154 0.95 0.24 2.46
CA SER A 154 1.18 -0.34 1.14
C SER A 154 -0.13 -0.77 0.49
N ASN A 155 -0.36 -0.38 -0.76
CA ASN A 155 -1.53 -0.76 -1.53
C ASN A 155 -1.31 -2.04 -2.35
N LYS A 156 -2.38 -2.61 -2.93
CA LYS A 156 -2.36 -3.85 -3.72
C LYS A 156 -1.42 -3.75 -4.93
N THR A 157 -1.43 -2.62 -5.62
CA THR A 157 -0.58 -2.39 -6.80
C THR A 157 0.90 -2.51 -6.45
N GLU A 158 1.33 -1.76 -5.43
CA GLU A 158 2.72 -1.78 -4.94
C GLU A 158 3.13 -3.17 -4.46
N ILE A 159 2.28 -3.83 -3.67
CA ILE A 159 2.51 -5.19 -3.17
C ILE A 159 2.67 -6.18 -4.34
N MET A 160 1.80 -6.10 -5.35
CA MET A 160 1.83 -7.03 -6.48
C MET A 160 3.10 -6.91 -7.32
N VAL A 161 3.50 -5.69 -7.67
CA VAL A 161 4.72 -5.47 -8.48
C VAL A 161 6.00 -5.43 -7.63
N GLY A 162 5.86 -5.43 -6.30
CA GLY A 162 6.98 -5.39 -5.36
C GLY A 162 7.66 -4.02 -5.28
N TYR A 163 6.91 -2.96 -5.52
CA TYR A 163 7.35 -1.58 -5.36
C TYR A 163 7.29 -1.21 -3.87
N GLY A 164 8.39 -1.42 -3.18
CA GLY A 164 8.58 -1.20 -1.75
C GLY A 164 9.82 -1.90 -1.23
N THR A 165 10.33 -1.45 -0.10
CA THR A 165 11.52 -1.99 0.57
C THR A 165 11.12 -3.04 1.59
N LEU A 166 11.55 -4.28 1.37
CA LEU A 166 11.32 -5.38 2.30
C LEU A 166 11.92 -5.03 3.68
N PHE A 167 11.08 -5.17 4.73
CA PHE A 167 11.40 -4.76 6.11
C PHE A 167 11.73 -3.26 6.26
N GLY A 168 11.23 -2.45 5.33
CA GLY A 168 11.23 -0.99 5.42
C GLY A 168 9.78 -0.50 5.47
N ASP A 169 9.35 0.18 4.41
CA ASP A 169 7.97 0.68 4.24
C ASP A 169 6.92 -0.44 4.14
N THR A 170 7.32 -1.67 3.76
CA THR A 170 6.43 -2.84 3.75
C THR A 170 6.22 -3.47 5.13
N ALA A 171 6.95 -3.03 6.16
CA ALA A 171 6.84 -3.59 7.49
C ALA A 171 5.64 -2.99 8.25
N SER A 172 4.72 -3.84 8.64
CA SER A 172 3.56 -3.48 9.46
C SER A 172 2.99 -4.70 10.16
N ALA A 173 2.18 -4.49 11.19
CA ALA A 173 1.47 -5.57 11.86
C ALA A 173 0.16 -5.90 11.14
N ILE A 174 -0.57 -4.86 10.70
CA ILE A 174 -1.74 -4.97 9.84
C ILE A 174 -1.65 -3.97 8.70
N ASN A 175 -2.25 -4.28 7.55
CA ASN A 175 -2.22 -3.40 6.39
C ASN A 175 -3.63 -3.26 5.78
N PRO A 176 -4.39 -2.22 6.13
CA PRO A 176 -5.76 -2.05 5.66
C PRO A 176 -5.87 -1.80 4.15
N LEU A 177 -4.81 -1.29 3.51
CA LEU A 177 -4.82 -0.92 2.10
C LEU A 177 -4.40 -2.06 1.16
N GLY A 178 -3.94 -3.19 1.71
CA GLY A 178 -3.26 -4.24 0.96
C GLY A 178 -4.07 -4.91 -0.15
N ASP A 179 -5.38 -4.78 -0.15
CA ASP A 179 -6.28 -5.30 -1.19
C ASP A 179 -6.94 -4.21 -2.05
N LEU A 180 -6.51 -2.96 -1.91
CA LEU A 180 -6.95 -1.84 -2.74
C LEU A 180 -5.89 -1.47 -3.78
N TYR A 181 -6.29 -1.35 -5.04
CA TYR A 181 -5.45 -0.78 -6.09
C TYR A 181 -5.23 0.73 -5.87
N LYS A 182 -4.15 1.30 -6.41
CA LYS A 182 -3.84 2.74 -6.28
C LYS A 182 -5.00 3.63 -6.73
N THR A 183 -5.63 3.29 -7.83
CA THR A 183 -6.80 4.02 -8.35
C THR A 183 -8.01 3.95 -7.41
N GLN A 184 -8.13 2.88 -6.65
CA GLN A 184 -9.15 2.72 -5.61
C GLN A 184 -8.81 3.52 -4.34
N ILE A 185 -7.52 3.64 -3.99
CA ILE A 185 -7.07 4.54 -2.92
C ILE A 185 -7.49 5.98 -3.20
N TRP A 186 -7.36 6.47 -4.45
CA TRP A 186 -7.82 7.82 -4.80
C TRP A 186 -9.33 7.99 -4.66
N GLN A 187 -10.13 6.97 -4.96
CA GLN A 187 -11.59 7.01 -4.75
C GLN A 187 -11.91 7.13 -3.26
N LEU A 188 -11.28 6.29 -2.44
CA LEU A 188 -11.48 6.30 -0.99
C LEU A 188 -10.96 7.60 -0.35
N ALA A 189 -9.85 8.14 -0.80
CA ALA A 189 -9.30 9.41 -0.32
C ALA A 189 -10.26 10.58 -0.55
N ARG A 190 -10.91 10.64 -1.72
CA ARG A 190 -11.94 11.65 -2.02
C ARG A 190 -13.16 11.47 -1.12
N HIS A 191 -13.60 10.23 -0.91
CA HIS A 191 -14.72 9.92 -0.02
C HIS A 191 -14.46 10.34 1.42
N LEU A 192 -13.23 10.13 1.90
CA LEU A 192 -12.78 10.53 3.23
C LEU A 192 -12.58 12.06 3.39
N GLY A 193 -12.76 12.83 2.32
CA GLY A 193 -12.60 14.29 2.34
C GLY A 193 -11.15 14.73 2.58
N LEU A 194 -10.17 13.91 2.17
CA LEU A 194 -8.76 14.30 2.29
C LEU A 194 -8.44 15.49 1.36
N PRO A 195 -7.44 16.33 1.69
CA PRO A 195 -7.15 17.54 0.93
C PRO A 195 -6.81 17.23 -0.53
N ALA A 196 -7.31 18.04 -1.46
CA ALA A 196 -7.04 17.88 -2.89
C ALA A 196 -5.54 17.87 -3.19
N SER A 197 -4.76 18.70 -2.48
CA SER A 197 -3.29 18.73 -2.59
C SER A 197 -2.62 17.38 -2.30
N ILE A 198 -3.22 16.54 -1.45
CA ILE A 198 -2.74 15.19 -1.14
C ILE A 198 -3.26 14.19 -2.17
N VAL A 199 -4.53 14.29 -2.54
CA VAL A 199 -5.18 13.34 -3.46
C VAL A 199 -4.65 13.46 -4.89
N GLU A 200 -4.34 14.69 -5.33
CA GLU A 200 -3.88 15.00 -6.69
C GLU A 200 -2.34 15.06 -6.80
N LYS A 201 -1.64 14.88 -5.69
CA LYS A 201 -0.17 14.85 -5.67
C LYS A 201 0.35 13.69 -6.52
N VAL A 202 1.37 13.97 -7.34
CA VAL A 202 2.08 12.94 -8.10
C VAL A 202 2.68 11.91 -7.14
N PRO A 203 2.38 10.62 -7.31
CA PRO A 203 2.91 9.58 -6.44
C PRO A 203 4.44 9.52 -6.48
N THR A 204 5.04 9.51 -5.30
CA THR A 204 6.50 9.40 -5.14
C THR A 204 6.84 8.79 -3.77
N ALA A 205 7.87 7.96 -3.73
CA ALA A 205 8.44 7.46 -2.48
C ALA A 205 9.31 8.51 -1.75
N ASP A 206 9.59 9.65 -2.39
CA ASP A 206 10.36 10.79 -1.85
C ASP A 206 11.71 10.38 -1.22
N LEU A 207 12.41 9.45 -1.88
CA LEU A 207 13.73 8.96 -1.46
C LEU A 207 14.89 9.77 -2.07
N TRP A 208 14.63 10.47 -3.18
CA TRP A 208 15.55 11.41 -3.82
C TRP A 208 14.77 12.46 -4.63
N GLU A 209 15.42 13.56 -4.89
CA GLU A 209 14.85 14.69 -5.64
C GLU A 209 14.41 14.27 -7.05
N GLY A 210 13.18 14.66 -7.44
CA GLY A 210 12.62 14.36 -8.76
C GLY A 210 12.17 12.92 -8.96
N GLN A 211 12.08 12.10 -7.92
CA GLN A 211 11.54 10.75 -8.00
C GLN A 211 10.06 10.79 -8.35
N SER A 212 9.65 9.94 -9.31
CA SER A 212 8.25 9.65 -9.63
C SER A 212 8.08 8.14 -9.73
N ASP A 213 7.04 7.61 -9.06
CA ASP A 213 6.75 6.17 -9.08
C ASP A 213 6.41 5.70 -10.50
N GLU A 214 5.63 6.49 -11.27
CA GLU A 214 5.22 6.15 -12.62
C GLU A 214 6.40 6.12 -13.60
N ASP A 215 7.40 6.99 -13.41
CA ASP A 215 8.63 6.95 -14.22
C ASP A 215 9.44 5.67 -13.94
N GLU A 216 9.53 5.25 -12.68
CA GLU A 216 10.25 4.03 -12.31
C GLU A 216 9.50 2.77 -12.75
N LEU A 217 8.17 2.78 -12.66
CA LEU A 217 7.31 1.70 -13.14
C LEU A 217 7.23 1.67 -14.68
N GLY A 218 7.46 2.83 -15.33
CA GLY A 218 7.39 3.02 -16.79
C GLY A 218 5.96 2.91 -17.32
N CYS A 219 4.97 3.20 -16.52
CA CYS A 219 3.55 3.25 -16.86
C CYS A 219 2.78 4.03 -15.79
N THR A 220 1.58 4.53 -16.13
CA THR A 220 0.70 5.14 -15.15
C THR A 220 0.06 4.09 -14.24
N TYR A 221 -0.28 4.49 -13.01
CA TYR A 221 -1.04 3.62 -12.10
C TYR A 221 -2.39 3.18 -12.70
N SER A 222 -3.05 4.05 -13.46
CA SER A 222 -4.30 3.68 -14.13
C SER A 222 -4.13 2.55 -15.15
N GLN A 223 -3.02 2.54 -15.89
CA GLN A 223 -2.70 1.46 -16.84
C GLN A 223 -2.30 0.18 -16.11
N LEU A 224 -1.51 0.33 -15.06
CA LEU A 224 -1.02 -0.80 -14.27
C LEU A 224 -2.17 -1.50 -13.54
N ASP A 225 -3.03 -0.74 -12.87
CA ASP A 225 -4.17 -1.28 -12.12
C ASP A 225 -5.17 -1.99 -13.03
N ALA A 226 -5.47 -1.41 -14.20
CA ALA A 226 -6.34 -2.06 -15.18
C ALA A 226 -5.77 -3.40 -15.65
N LEU A 227 -4.47 -3.46 -15.95
CA LEU A 227 -3.83 -4.73 -16.32
C LEU A 227 -3.82 -5.72 -15.15
N LEU A 228 -3.47 -5.28 -13.95
CA LEU A 228 -3.44 -6.14 -12.76
C LEU A 228 -4.83 -6.70 -12.44
N TYR A 229 -5.88 -5.90 -12.56
CA TYR A 229 -7.26 -6.34 -12.35
C TYR A 229 -7.62 -7.47 -13.31
N HIS A 230 -7.39 -7.29 -14.63
CA HIS A 230 -7.66 -8.35 -15.60
C HIS A 230 -6.79 -9.60 -15.39
N LEU A 231 -5.51 -9.41 -15.07
CA LEU A 231 -4.57 -10.51 -14.90
C LEU A 231 -4.80 -11.31 -13.63
N VAL A 232 -5.10 -10.63 -12.52
CA VAL A 232 -5.11 -11.22 -11.17
C VAL A 232 -6.53 -11.52 -10.72
N ASP A 233 -7.43 -10.54 -10.76
CA ASP A 233 -8.80 -10.71 -10.25
C ASP A 233 -9.66 -11.46 -11.27
N GLU A 234 -9.61 -11.12 -12.56
CA GLU A 234 -10.34 -11.82 -13.61
C GLU A 234 -9.61 -13.05 -14.16
N ARG A 235 -8.31 -13.21 -13.87
CA ARG A 235 -7.48 -14.34 -14.33
C ARG A 235 -7.44 -14.51 -15.85
N ARG A 236 -7.44 -13.39 -16.59
CA ARG A 236 -7.38 -13.41 -18.06
C ARG A 236 -6.05 -13.97 -18.56
N ASN A 237 -6.12 -14.75 -19.64
CA ASN A 237 -4.95 -15.28 -20.33
C ASN A 237 -4.38 -14.23 -21.31
N ASP A 238 -3.22 -14.55 -21.92
CA ASP A 238 -2.50 -13.62 -22.78
C ASP A 238 -3.26 -13.26 -24.05
N GLU A 239 -4.06 -14.18 -24.61
CA GLU A 239 -4.86 -13.93 -25.80
C GLU A 239 -6.02 -12.96 -25.49
N GLU A 240 -6.66 -13.14 -24.34
CA GLU A 240 -7.71 -12.23 -23.86
C GLU A 240 -7.14 -10.83 -23.57
N LEU A 241 -5.98 -10.75 -22.89
CA LEU A 241 -5.32 -9.47 -22.62
C LEU A 241 -4.94 -8.74 -23.90
N LYS A 242 -4.46 -9.47 -24.91
CA LYS A 242 -4.19 -8.91 -26.24
C LYS A 242 -5.48 -8.43 -26.94
N ALA A 243 -6.58 -9.16 -26.80
CA ALA A 243 -7.88 -8.76 -27.34
C ALA A 243 -8.41 -7.47 -26.67
N PHE A 244 -8.06 -7.21 -25.40
CA PHE A 244 -8.33 -5.93 -24.71
C PHE A 244 -7.39 -4.78 -25.12
N GLY A 245 -6.42 -5.04 -26.03
CA GLY A 245 -5.51 -4.03 -26.56
C GLY A 245 -4.24 -3.83 -25.75
N TYR A 246 -3.94 -4.69 -24.77
CA TYR A 246 -2.68 -4.61 -24.05
C TYR A 246 -1.50 -5.02 -24.93
N ASP A 247 -0.43 -4.23 -24.86
CA ASP A 247 0.85 -4.58 -25.50
C ASP A 247 1.50 -5.78 -24.79
N SER A 248 1.94 -6.78 -25.56
CA SER A 248 2.52 -8.02 -25.03
C SER A 248 3.79 -7.76 -24.22
N ALA A 249 4.64 -6.80 -24.64
CA ALA A 249 5.85 -6.46 -23.88
C ALA A 249 5.52 -5.83 -22.52
N PHE A 250 4.46 -5.02 -22.46
CA PHE A 250 3.96 -4.47 -21.19
C PHE A 250 3.44 -5.58 -20.25
N VAL A 251 2.62 -6.50 -20.78
CA VAL A 251 2.11 -7.66 -20.02
C VAL A 251 3.26 -8.50 -19.47
N ASP A 252 4.24 -8.85 -20.30
CA ASP A 252 5.39 -9.66 -19.90
C ASP A 252 6.25 -8.98 -18.85
N ARG A 253 6.45 -7.67 -18.97
CA ARG A 253 7.16 -6.86 -17.98
C ARG A 253 6.46 -6.89 -16.62
N VAL A 254 5.15 -6.66 -16.57
CA VAL A 254 4.37 -6.69 -15.32
C VAL A 254 4.38 -8.09 -14.70
N LYS A 255 4.17 -9.13 -15.48
CA LYS A 255 4.28 -10.52 -15.01
C LYS A 255 5.67 -10.84 -14.44
N SER A 256 6.72 -10.32 -15.08
CA SER A 256 8.10 -10.48 -14.59
C SER A 256 8.31 -9.78 -13.25
N LEU A 257 7.79 -8.55 -13.07
CA LEU A 257 7.82 -7.83 -11.80
C LEU A 257 7.12 -8.63 -10.68
N ILE A 258 5.92 -9.12 -10.95
CA ILE A 258 5.14 -9.93 -9.99
C ILE A 258 5.94 -11.18 -9.55
N ARG A 259 6.53 -11.90 -10.50
CA ARG A 259 7.30 -13.13 -10.24
C ARG A 259 8.58 -12.85 -9.47
N ARG A 260 9.40 -11.90 -9.91
CA ARG A 260 10.69 -11.57 -9.28
C ARG A 260 10.54 -11.08 -7.85
N ASN A 261 9.46 -10.36 -7.56
CA ASN A 261 9.21 -9.76 -6.26
C ASN A 261 8.29 -10.60 -5.36
N GLN A 262 7.97 -11.84 -5.74
CA GLN A 262 7.08 -12.69 -4.95
C GLN A 262 7.60 -12.92 -3.52
N PHE A 263 8.91 -12.97 -3.32
CA PHE A 263 9.51 -13.15 -2.00
C PHE A 263 9.18 -12.01 -1.03
N LYS A 264 8.93 -10.78 -1.54
CA LYS A 264 8.54 -9.63 -0.71
C LYS A 264 7.13 -9.78 -0.11
N ARG A 265 6.28 -10.60 -0.70
CA ARG A 265 4.89 -10.83 -0.28
C ARG A 265 4.72 -12.05 0.63
N ARG A 266 5.79 -12.76 0.91
CA ARG A 266 5.75 -13.98 1.72
C ARG A 266 6.57 -13.81 3.00
N PRO A 267 6.11 -14.42 4.11
CA PRO A 267 7.01 -14.63 5.25
C PRO A 267 8.25 -15.40 4.82
N PRO A 268 9.35 -15.34 5.56
CA PRO A 268 10.52 -16.15 5.30
C PRO A 268 10.15 -17.62 5.10
N LEU A 269 10.68 -18.24 4.04
CA LEU A 269 10.47 -19.67 3.80
C LEU A 269 11.18 -20.47 4.88
N ILE A 270 10.46 -21.42 5.47
CA ILE A 270 10.99 -22.33 6.48
C ILE A 270 11.24 -23.68 5.84
N ALA A 271 12.45 -24.22 5.99
CA ALA A 271 12.77 -25.58 5.52
C ALA A 271 11.94 -26.60 6.32
N LYS A 272 11.18 -27.41 5.57
CA LYS A 272 10.35 -28.44 6.20
C LYS A 272 11.21 -29.65 6.56
N VAL A 273 11.45 -29.83 7.87
CA VAL A 273 12.20 -30.98 8.42
C VAL A 273 11.38 -31.80 9.41
N SER A 274 10.12 -31.42 9.66
CA SER A 274 9.19 -32.08 10.56
C SER A 274 7.81 -32.22 9.95
N TYR A 275 6.95 -33.02 10.61
CA TYR A 275 5.56 -33.22 10.18
C TYR A 275 4.69 -31.95 10.33
N ARG A 276 5.08 -31.04 11.24
CA ARG A 276 4.29 -29.83 11.55
C ARG A 276 5.19 -28.60 11.58
N THR A 277 5.47 -28.08 10.40
CA THR A 277 6.26 -26.86 10.24
C THR A 277 5.39 -25.63 10.48
N VAL A 278 5.89 -24.66 11.28
CA VAL A 278 5.20 -23.40 11.59
C VAL A 278 4.84 -22.66 10.30
N ASN A 279 3.63 -22.11 10.25
CA ASN A 279 3.05 -21.40 9.09
C ASN A 279 2.92 -22.23 7.78
N VAL A 280 3.23 -23.51 7.81
CA VAL A 280 3.02 -24.45 6.68
C VAL A 280 1.93 -25.44 7.06
N ASP A 281 2.23 -26.41 7.94
CA ASP A 281 1.28 -27.43 8.41
C ASP A 281 0.63 -27.04 9.73
N PHE A 282 1.34 -26.31 10.59
CA PHE A 282 0.80 -25.75 11.82
C PHE A 282 0.41 -24.31 11.57
N ARG A 283 -0.89 -24.08 11.47
CA ARG A 283 -1.50 -22.76 11.37
C ARG A 283 -2.47 -22.59 12.53
N TYR A 284 -2.28 -21.52 13.27
CA TYR A 284 -3.24 -21.16 14.28
C TYR A 284 -4.47 -20.57 13.60
N VAL A 285 -5.65 -21.07 13.90
CA VAL A 285 -6.90 -20.50 13.40
C VAL A 285 -7.08 -19.16 14.08
N ARG A 286 -7.35 -18.11 13.31
CA ARG A 286 -7.40 -16.72 13.76
C ARG A 286 -8.31 -16.51 14.98
N ASP A 287 -9.46 -17.16 14.99
CA ASP A 287 -10.47 -17.04 16.04
C ASP A 287 -10.41 -18.18 17.06
N TRP A 288 -9.33 -18.95 17.05
CA TRP A 288 -9.18 -20.14 17.89
C TRP A 288 -8.60 -19.77 19.25
N GLY A 289 -9.38 -20.01 20.31
CA GLY A 289 -8.96 -19.77 21.68
C GLY A 289 -9.14 -18.33 22.16
N ILE A 290 -9.99 -17.56 21.50
CA ILE A 290 -10.45 -16.25 21.95
C ILE A 290 -11.73 -16.41 22.75
#